data_0e113149598bd902cc82c4e4d080cc50
#
_entry.id   0e113149598bd902cc82c4e4d080cc50
#
_cell.length_a   1.000
_cell.length_b   1.000
_cell.length_c   1.000
_cell.angle_alpha   90.00
_cell.angle_beta   90.00
_cell.angle_gamma   90.00
#
_symmetry.space_group_name_H-M   'P 1'
#
loop_
_entity.id
_entity.type
_entity.pdbx_description
1 polymer ?
#
loop_
_entity_poly.entity_id
_entity_poly.type
_entity_poly.pdbx_seq_one_letter_code
_entity_poly.pdbx_strand_id
1 'polypeptide(L)'
;TYVVDCIDTVTAKIELVQNCKKIDIPIISAMGTGNKLDPSKFEITDIYKTSICPLAKVMRKELRKRNIDSLKVIYSKEEPIKPDDNSESSCKTNCICPPGTARKCTIRNQVPGSISFVPSVAGLMIAGEIVREIVGI
;
A
#
# COMPACT_ATOMS: atom_id res chain seq x y z
N THR A 1 12.25 15.85 10.03
CA THR A 1 12.31 14.81 8.97
C THR A 1 11.15 13.86 9.16
N TYR A 2 10.47 13.49 8.07
CA TYR A 2 9.37 12.54 8.06
C TYR A 2 9.53 11.59 6.87
N VAL A 3 9.26 10.31 7.04
CA VAL A 3 9.37 9.32 5.96
C VAL A 3 7.99 8.91 5.46
N VAL A 4 7.83 8.90 4.13
CA VAL A 4 6.62 8.40 3.47
C VAL A 4 6.97 7.11 2.72
N ASP A 5 6.37 6.01 3.12
CA ASP A 5 6.56 4.74 2.45
C ASP A 5 5.44 4.48 1.45
N CYS A 6 5.76 4.60 0.18
CA CYS A 6 4.90 4.23 -0.95
C CYS A 6 5.49 3.08 -1.78
N ILE A 7 6.36 2.27 -1.17
CA ILE A 7 7.04 1.16 -1.85
C ILE A 7 6.03 0.01 -2.10
N ASP A 8 6.16 -0.66 -3.23
CA ASP A 8 5.27 -1.78 -3.62
C ASP A 8 5.73 -3.15 -3.07
N THR A 9 6.99 -3.27 -2.66
CA THR A 9 7.58 -4.53 -2.19
C THR A 9 7.46 -4.66 -0.67
N VAL A 10 6.79 -5.71 -0.19
CA VAL A 10 6.55 -5.96 1.24
C VAL A 10 7.85 -6.00 2.05
N THR A 11 8.88 -6.69 1.56
CA THR A 11 10.18 -6.80 2.25
C THR A 11 10.81 -5.42 2.46
N ALA A 12 10.83 -4.59 1.39
CA ALA A 12 11.38 -3.24 1.47
C ALA A 12 10.57 -2.33 2.40
N LYS A 13 9.22 -2.44 2.40
CA LYS A 13 8.36 -1.73 3.36
C LYS A 13 8.74 -2.05 4.80
N ILE A 14 8.89 -3.33 5.10
CA ILE A 14 9.21 -3.80 6.45
C ILE A 14 10.59 -3.28 6.88
N GLU A 15 11.58 -3.39 6.02
CA GLU A 15 12.93 -2.90 6.29
C GLU A 15 12.95 -1.40 6.55
N LEU A 16 12.25 -0.62 5.72
CA LEU A 16 12.13 0.82 5.89
C LEU A 16 11.49 1.18 7.24
N VAL A 17 10.38 0.51 7.60
CA VAL A 17 9.72 0.70 8.90
C VAL A 17 10.65 0.37 10.06
N GLN A 18 11.37 -0.77 10.00
CA GLN A 18 12.32 -1.15 11.03
C GLN A 18 13.42 -0.10 11.21
N ASN A 19 13.98 0.40 10.12
CA ASN A 19 15.03 1.40 10.17
C ASN A 19 14.52 2.72 10.74
N CYS A 20 13.35 3.20 10.33
CA CYS A 20 12.75 4.41 10.90
C CYS A 20 12.49 4.27 12.40
N LYS A 21 11.98 3.12 12.86
CA LYS A 21 11.75 2.86 14.29
C LYS A 21 13.04 2.82 15.10
N LYS A 22 14.14 2.26 14.55
CA LYS A 22 15.45 2.22 15.23
C LYS A 22 16.04 3.59 15.49
N ILE A 23 15.82 4.54 14.60
CA ILE A 23 16.39 5.91 14.67
C ILE A 23 15.35 6.98 15.02
N ASP A 24 14.17 6.54 15.50
CA ASP A 24 13.07 7.38 15.96
C ASP A 24 12.63 8.45 14.94
N ILE A 25 12.56 8.08 13.67
CA ILE A 25 12.02 8.93 12.61
C ILE A 25 10.56 8.55 12.36
N PRO A 26 9.63 9.53 12.39
CA PRO A 26 8.22 9.29 12.09
C PRO A 26 8.05 8.80 10.65
N ILE A 27 7.18 7.80 10.50
CA ILE A 27 6.88 7.18 9.20
C ILE A 27 5.39 6.95 9.04
N ILE A 28 4.88 7.23 7.84
CA ILE A 28 3.55 6.80 7.39
C ILE A 28 3.70 5.90 6.16
N SER A 29 2.98 4.78 6.15
CA SER A 29 3.07 3.78 5.07
C SER A 29 1.73 3.67 4.32
N ALA A 30 1.79 3.76 2.99
CA ALA A 30 0.63 3.52 2.13
C ALA A 30 0.38 2.02 1.98
N MET A 31 -0.87 1.59 2.23
CA MET A 31 -1.31 0.23 1.95
C MET A 31 -1.83 0.11 0.50
N GLY A 32 -2.42 -1.02 0.14
CA GLY A 32 -2.86 -1.28 -1.23
C GLY A 32 -3.93 -0.31 -1.72
N THR A 33 -3.66 0.37 -2.84
CA THR A 33 -4.58 1.28 -3.53
C THR A 33 -5.13 0.69 -4.84
N GLY A 34 -4.60 -0.43 -5.29
CA GLY A 34 -5.03 -1.11 -6.52
C GLY A 34 -6.39 -1.80 -6.39
N ASN A 35 -7.06 -1.98 -7.54
CA ASN A 35 -8.37 -2.63 -7.67
C ASN A 35 -9.47 -1.94 -6.84
N LYS A 36 -9.48 -0.61 -6.81
CA LYS A 36 -10.40 0.23 -6.06
C LYS A 36 -10.89 1.40 -6.91
N LEU A 37 -12.10 1.86 -6.63
CA LEU A 37 -12.75 2.97 -7.34
C LEU A 37 -13.25 4.08 -6.42
N ASP A 38 -13.35 3.82 -5.12
CA ASP A 38 -13.88 4.78 -4.14
C ASP A 38 -12.80 5.32 -3.21
N PRO A 39 -12.22 6.49 -3.53
CA PRO A 39 -11.20 7.11 -2.69
C PRO A 39 -11.76 7.66 -1.36
N SER A 40 -13.07 7.83 -1.21
CA SER A 40 -13.68 8.29 0.04
C SER A 40 -13.56 7.28 1.18
N LYS A 41 -13.25 6.03 0.86
CA LYS A 41 -13.03 4.95 1.84
C LYS A 41 -11.62 4.87 2.39
N PHE A 42 -10.74 5.79 2.03
CA PHE A 42 -9.44 5.88 2.68
C PHE A 42 -9.53 6.39 4.11
N GLU A 43 -8.71 5.81 4.97
CA GLU A 43 -8.57 6.18 6.37
C GLU A 43 -7.10 6.14 6.77
N ILE A 44 -6.67 7.13 7.56
CA ILE A 44 -5.36 7.12 8.21
C ILE A 44 -5.55 6.63 9.65
N THR A 45 -4.84 5.58 10.01
CA THR A 45 -4.95 4.93 11.32
C THR A 45 -3.69 4.13 11.65
N ASP A 46 -3.66 3.48 12.80
CA ASP A 46 -2.63 2.50 13.11
C ASP A 46 -2.85 1.19 12.34
N ILE A 47 -1.76 0.54 11.90
CA ILE A 47 -1.78 -0.72 11.13
C ILE A 47 -2.62 -1.81 11.81
N TYR A 48 -2.61 -1.87 13.16
CA TYR A 48 -3.33 -2.89 13.91
C TYR A 48 -4.84 -2.64 14.02
N LYS A 49 -5.30 -1.44 13.66
CA LYS A 49 -6.72 -1.08 13.56
C LYS A 49 -7.28 -1.27 12.15
N THR A 50 -6.44 -1.64 11.18
CA THR A 50 -6.88 -1.83 9.79
C THR A 50 -7.69 -3.10 9.59
N SER A 51 -8.60 -3.09 8.62
CA SER A 51 -9.46 -4.22 8.22
C SER A 51 -9.35 -4.44 6.70
N ILE A 52 -9.96 -5.50 6.20
CA ILE A 52 -10.22 -5.78 4.76
C ILE A 52 -8.96 -5.84 3.88
N CYS A 53 -8.03 -4.89 3.96
CA CYS A 53 -6.87 -4.77 3.08
C CYS A 53 -5.91 -5.97 3.18
N PRO A 54 -5.68 -6.74 2.09
CA PRO A 54 -4.78 -7.91 2.10
C PRO A 54 -3.32 -7.54 2.44
N LEU A 55 -2.82 -6.42 1.91
CA LEU A 55 -1.47 -5.94 2.19
C LEU A 55 -1.30 -5.59 3.67
N ALA A 56 -2.26 -4.88 4.26
CA ALA A 56 -2.24 -4.57 5.68
C ALA A 56 -2.24 -5.84 6.56
N LYS A 57 -2.97 -6.89 6.15
CA LYS A 57 -2.94 -8.19 6.83
C LYS A 57 -1.55 -8.81 6.85
N VAL A 58 -0.85 -8.78 5.74
CA VAL A 58 0.53 -9.27 5.64
C VAL A 58 1.46 -8.42 6.49
N MET A 59 1.39 -7.10 6.38
CA MET A 59 2.20 -6.16 7.16
C MET A 59 2.02 -6.37 8.67
N ARG A 60 0.78 -6.48 9.17
CA ARG A 60 0.51 -6.77 10.59
C ARG A 60 1.21 -8.03 11.08
N LYS A 61 1.14 -9.11 10.28
CA LYS A 61 1.78 -10.39 10.63
C LYS A 61 3.31 -10.25 10.72
N GLU A 62 3.91 -9.59 9.75
CA GLU A 62 5.36 -9.44 9.68
C GLU A 62 5.92 -8.45 10.71
N LEU A 63 5.19 -7.38 11.01
CA LEU A 63 5.57 -6.39 12.03
C LEU A 63 5.50 -6.98 13.45
N ARG A 64 4.47 -7.80 13.75
CA ARG A 64 4.39 -8.53 15.03
C ARG A 64 5.58 -9.42 15.29
N LYS A 65 6.06 -10.16 14.28
CA LYS A 65 7.27 -11.01 14.40
C LYS A 65 8.52 -10.21 14.74
N ARG A 66 8.52 -8.90 14.49
CA ARG A 66 9.64 -7.98 14.71
C ARG A 66 9.46 -7.08 15.92
N ASN A 67 8.44 -7.36 16.74
CA ASN A 67 8.07 -6.57 17.92
C ASN A 67 7.86 -5.09 17.61
N ILE A 68 7.27 -4.77 16.44
CA ILE A 68 6.83 -3.43 16.07
C ILE A 68 5.35 -3.33 16.43
N ASP A 69 5.03 -2.53 17.41
CA ASP A 69 3.72 -2.39 18.05
C ASP A 69 2.83 -1.33 17.44
N SER A 70 3.38 -0.45 16.60
CA SER A 70 2.64 0.63 15.96
C SER A 70 3.24 1.03 14.62
N LEU A 71 2.38 1.38 13.67
CA LEU A 71 2.75 1.99 12.40
C LEU A 71 1.56 2.80 11.88
N LYS A 72 1.75 4.10 11.65
CA LYS A 72 0.76 4.94 10.98
C LYS A 72 0.66 4.52 9.52
N VAL A 73 -0.56 4.27 9.05
CA VAL A 73 -0.82 3.86 7.67
C VAL A 73 -2.02 4.56 7.09
N ILE A 74 -2.03 4.72 5.76
CA ILE A 74 -3.25 4.96 5.01
C ILE A 74 -3.69 3.65 4.36
N TYR A 75 -4.97 3.31 4.51
CA TYR A 75 -5.58 2.14 3.87
C TYR A 75 -7.02 2.42 3.47
N SER A 76 -7.56 1.64 2.56
CA SER A 76 -8.96 1.75 2.14
C SER A 76 -9.81 0.65 2.78
N LYS A 77 -11.00 1.03 3.24
CA LYS A 77 -12.08 0.11 3.67
C LYS A 77 -12.86 -0.49 2.49
N GLU A 78 -12.51 -0.14 1.27
CA GLU A 78 -13.10 -0.73 0.08
C GLU A 78 -12.55 -2.14 -0.16
N GLU A 79 -13.44 -3.10 -0.40
CA GLU A 79 -13.04 -4.43 -0.86
C GLU A 79 -12.42 -4.33 -2.26
N PRO A 80 -11.24 -4.94 -2.50
CA PRO A 80 -10.65 -4.93 -3.83
C PRO A 80 -11.57 -5.59 -4.86
N ILE A 81 -11.82 -4.89 -5.96
CA ILE A 81 -12.56 -5.42 -7.10
C ILE A 81 -11.75 -6.56 -7.72
N LYS A 82 -12.39 -7.69 -7.96
CA LYS A 82 -11.76 -8.80 -8.67
C LYS A 82 -11.67 -8.45 -10.16
N PRO A 83 -10.45 -8.41 -10.75
CA PRO A 83 -10.32 -8.21 -12.19
C PRO A 83 -10.99 -9.36 -12.94
N ASP A 84 -11.54 -9.06 -14.11
CA ASP A 84 -11.96 -10.07 -15.06
C ASP A 84 -10.72 -10.66 -15.74
N ASP A 85 -10.33 -11.86 -15.31
CA ASP A 85 -9.17 -12.57 -15.84
C ASP A 85 -9.34 -13.02 -17.31
N ASN A 86 -10.56 -13.00 -17.82
CA ASN A 86 -10.91 -13.45 -19.19
C ASN A 86 -10.95 -12.30 -20.21
N SER A 87 -10.71 -11.05 -19.79
CA SER A 87 -10.68 -9.92 -20.73
C SER A 87 -9.48 -10.01 -21.66
N GLU A 88 -9.66 -9.64 -22.93
CA GLU A 88 -8.58 -9.60 -23.94
C GLU A 88 -7.44 -8.64 -23.54
N SER A 89 -7.70 -7.70 -22.65
CA SER A 89 -6.72 -6.77 -22.06
C SER A 89 -6.01 -7.30 -20.82
N SER A 90 -6.28 -8.52 -20.40
CA SER A 90 -5.64 -9.12 -19.21
C SER A 90 -4.15 -9.41 -19.49
N CYS A 91 -3.27 -9.01 -18.55
CA CYS A 91 -1.86 -9.39 -18.60
C CYS A 91 -1.63 -10.92 -18.53
N LYS A 92 -2.63 -11.71 -18.18
CA LYS A 92 -2.56 -13.17 -18.20
C LYS A 92 -2.66 -13.73 -19.64
N THR A 93 -3.43 -13.07 -20.48
CA THR A 93 -3.70 -13.49 -21.87
C THR A 93 -2.85 -12.73 -22.88
N ASN A 94 -2.53 -11.47 -22.61
CA ASN A 94 -1.86 -10.58 -23.57
C ASN A 94 -0.80 -9.71 -22.86
N CYS A 95 0.34 -10.33 -22.53
CA CYS A 95 1.42 -9.64 -21.83
C CYS A 95 2.28 -8.82 -22.84
N ILE A 96 2.33 -7.51 -22.64
CA ILE A 96 3.13 -6.55 -23.41
C ILE A 96 4.47 -6.17 -22.75
N CYS A 97 4.83 -6.84 -21.64
CA CYS A 97 6.07 -6.56 -20.93
C CYS A 97 7.29 -6.94 -21.78
N PRO A 98 8.42 -6.18 -21.70
CA PRO A 98 9.64 -6.52 -22.41
C PRO A 98 10.14 -7.93 -22.07
N PRO A 99 10.75 -8.65 -23.03
CA PRO A 99 11.38 -9.94 -22.79
C PRO A 99 12.43 -9.84 -21.68
N GLY A 100 12.46 -10.81 -20.77
CA GLY A 100 13.45 -10.84 -19.68
C GLY A 100 13.07 -10.08 -18.41
N THR A 101 11.86 -9.52 -18.31
CA THR A 101 11.37 -8.88 -17.09
C THR A 101 11.31 -9.90 -15.94
N ALA A 102 12.02 -9.64 -14.84
CA ALA A 102 12.15 -10.55 -13.70
C ALA A 102 10.80 -10.80 -12.97
N ARG A 103 9.81 -9.93 -13.14
CA ARG A 103 8.46 -10.04 -12.56
C ARG A 103 7.43 -10.28 -13.65
N LYS A 104 7.04 -11.55 -13.83
CA LYS A 104 5.98 -11.91 -14.78
C LYS A 104 4.62 -11.76 -14.14
N CYS A 105 3.78 -10.89 -14.68
CA CYS A 105 2.37 -10.72 -14.26
C CYS A 105 1.57 -12.02 -14.37
N THR A 106 1.94 -12.89 -15.32
CA THR A 106 1.33 -14.21 -15.55
C THR A 106 1.47 -15.18 -14.37
N ILE A 107 2.45 -14.96 -13.47
CA ILE A 107 2.70 -15.80 -12.28
C ILE A 107 1.95 -15.28 -11.05
N ARG A 108 1.44 -14.05 -11.08
CA ARG A 108 0.69 -13.46 -9.96
C ARG A 108 -0.72 -14.03 -9.92
N ASN A 109 -1.21 -14.33 -8.71
CA ASN A 109 -2.60 -14.74 -8.51
C ASN A 109 -3.59 -13.65 -8.95
N GLN A 110 -3.17 -12.39 -8.94
CA GLN A 110 -3.98 -11.26 -9.35
C GLN A 110 -3.08 -10.14 -9.88
N VAL A 111 -3.43 -9.60 -11.06
CA VAL A 111 -2.79 -8.39 -11.61
C VAL A 111 -3.54 -7.19 -11.06
N PRO A 112 -2.89 -6.29 -10.29
CA PRO A 112 -3.56 -5.11 -9.76
C PRO A 112 -3.84 -4.12 -10.89
N GLY A 113 -5.10 -3.68 -11.01
CA GLY A 113 -5.47 -2.50 -11.78
C GLY A 113 -5.33 -1.25 -10.93
N SER A 114 -5.09 -0.10 -11.56
CA SER A 114 -5.05 1.20 -10.89
C SER A 114 -5.77 2.25 -11.73
N ILE A 115 -6.42 3.19 -11.05
CA ILE A 115 -7.05 4.35 -11.68
C ILE A 115 -6.51 5.62 -11.04
N SER A 116 -6.28 6.65 -11.84
CA SER A 116 -5.50 7.83 -11.45
C SER A 116 -5.97 8.53 -10.17
N PHE A 117 -7.28 8.63 -9.94
CA PHE A 117 -7.81 9.40 -8.82
C PHE A 117 -7.74 8.65 -7.48
N VAL A 118 -7.59 7.33 -7.44
CA VAL A 118 -7.54 6.57 -6.18
C VAL A 118 -6.18 6.73 -5.48
N PRO A 119 -5.03 6.35 -6.08
CA PRO A 119 -3.73 6.55 -5.43
C PRO A 119 -3.38 8.04 -5.23
N SER A 120 -3.86 8.94 -6.12
CA SER A 120 -3.62 10.37 -5.98
C SER A 120 -4.27 10.94 -4.72
N VAL A 121 -5.53 10.58 -4.44
CA VAL A 121 -6.21 11.00 -3.20
C VAL A 121 -5.49 10.43 -1.96
N ALA A 122 -5.04 9.18 -2.00
CA ALA A 122 -4.25 8.62 -0.91
C ALA A 122 -2.97 9.45 -0.65
N GLY A 123 -2.27 9.85 -1.70
CA GLY A 123 -1.09 10.71 -1.60
C GLY A 123 -1.37 12.09 -1.01
N LEU A 124 -2.47 12.73 -1.44
CA LEU A 124 -2.91 14.02 -0.89
C LEU A 124 -3.30 13.92 0.59
N MET A 125 -3.96 12.85 1.00
CA MET A 125 -4.30 12.60 2.40
C MET A 125 -3.05 12.42 3.26
N ILE A 126 -2.05 11.67 2.77
CA ILE A 126 -0.75 11.52 3.45
C ILE A 126 -0.09 12.89 3.62
N ALA A 127 -0.01 13.68 2.55
CA ALA A 127 0.58 15.01 2.60
C ALA A 127 -0.12 15.93 3.61
N GLY A 128 -1.44 15.93 3.61
CA GLY A 128 -2.25 16.69 4.58
C GLY A 128 -2.01 16.26 6.03
N GLU A 129 -1.88 14.95 6.28
CA GLU A 129 -1.58 14.41 7.60
C GLU A 129 -0.21 14.87 8.10
N ILE A 130 0.81 14.77 7.25
CA ILE A 130 2.18 15.19 7.59
C ILE A 130 2.23 16.69 7.88
N VAL A 131 1.56 17.50 7.07
CA VAL A 131 1.52 18.95 7.30
C VAL A 131 0.88 19.27 8.65
N ARG A 132 -0.27 18.65 8.99
CA ARG A 132 -0.92 18.85 10.29
C ARG A 132 0.00 18.45 11.45
N GLU A 133 0.69 17.32 11.36
CA GLU A 133 1.64 16.90 12.41
C GLU A 133 2.82 17.87 12.57
N ILE A 134 3.36 18.39 11.46
CA ILE A 134 4.49 19.34 11.50
C ILE A 134 4.07 20.68 12.11
N VAL A 135 2.85 21.15 11.80
CA VAL A 135 2.32 22.43 12.33
C VAL A 135 1.67 22.28 13.71
N GLY A 136 1.40 21.06 14.16
CA GLY A 136 0.83 20.79 15.49
C GLY A 136 -0.68 21.05 15.60
N ILE A 137 -1.45 20.78 14.53
CA ILE A 137 -2.91 20.91 14.47
C ILE A 137 -3.57 19.59 14.12
#